data_aa552315bba85060e25030a62d8a5a3c
#
_entry.id   aa552315bba85060e25030a62d8a5a3c
#
_cell.length_a   1.000
_cell.length_b   1.000
_cell.length_c   1.000
_cell.angle_alpha   90.00
_cell.angle_beta   90.00
_cell.angle_gamma   90.00
#
_symmetry.space_group_name_H-M   'P 1'
#
loop_
_entity.id
_entity.type
_entity.pdbx_description
1 polymer ?
#
loop_
_entity_poly.entity_id
_entity_poly.type
_entity_poly.pdbx_seq_one_letter_code
_entity_poly.pdbx_strand_id
1 'polypeptide(L)'
;RIVALLPRGQAHARFAPKQTVSRPESILLPGLVNAHTHNPMTLLRGVADDLPLMPWLTEHIWPVEAAVMSPAYIADGGELAVAEMLRGGTTCCNENYFFPDVQAATYRRMGFRAVVGLPFIEFPSAWAASPAEYFDKGLEVHDNYRRDPLVSCSFAPHAPYTVSDE
;
A
#
# COMPACT_ATOMS: atom_id res chain seq x y z
N ARG A 1 10.33 -4.66 -17.83
CA ARG A 1 9.61 -4.18 -19.01
C ARG A 1 9.44 -5.32 -20.02
N ILE A 2 8.22 -5.60 -20.46
CA ILE A 2 7.94 -6.50 -21.58
C ILE A 2 8.43 -5.82 -22.87
N VAL A 3 9.25 -6.50 -23.66
CA VAL A 3 9.80 -5.96 -24.91
C VAL A 3 9.15 -6.58 -26.16
N ALA A 4 8.65 -7.81 -26.04
CA ALA A 4 7.89 -8.46 -27.09
C ALA A 4 7.08 -9.64 -26.54
N LEU A 5 5.99 -9.98 -27.22
CA LEU A 5 5.23 -11.21 -27.08
C LEU A 5 5.22 -11.91 -28.43
N LEU A 6 5.89 -13.06 -28.54
CA LEU A 6 6.16 -13.74 -29.82
C LEU A 6 6.04 -15.25 -29.65
N PRO A 7 5.72 -16.00 -30.74
CA PRO A 7 5.91 -17.42 -30.76
C PRO A 7 7.38 -17.79 -30.48
N ARG A 8 7.59 -18.90 -29.76
CA ARG A 8 8.90 -19.30 -29.23
C ARG A 8 10.02 -19.30 -30.32
N GLY A 9 9.73 -19.83 -31.50
CA GLY A 9 10.72 -19.89 -32.61
C GLY A 9 11.14 -18.50 -33.09
N GLN A 10 10.20 -17.53 -33.12
CA GLN A 10 10.51 -16.16 -33.51
C GLN A 10 11.28 -15.42 -32.41
N ALA A 11 10.99 -15.71 -31.16
CA ALA A 11 11.70 -15.09 -30.04
C ALA A 11 13.19 -15.47 -30.06
N HIS A 12 13.53 -16.73 -30.26
CA HIS A 12 14.91 -17.20 -30.39
C HIS A 12 15.66 -16.66 -31.62
N ALA A 13 14.95 -16.38 -32.70
CA ALA A 13 15.55 -15.77 -33.90
C ALA A 13 15.86 -14.26 -33.71
N ARG A 14 15.14 -13.58 -32.82
CA ARG A 14 15.23 -12.11 -32.67
C ARG A 14 15.99 -11.65 -31.44
N PHE A 15 16.08 -12.48 -30.40
CA PHE A 15 16.67 -12.11 -29.12
C PHE A 15 17.68 -13.14 -28.64
N ALA A 16 18.77 -12.65 -28.05
CA ALA A 16 19.78 -13.43 -27.34
C ALA A 16 19.63 -13.19 -25.82
N PRO A 17 18.76 -13.95 -25.13
CA PRO A 17 18.49 -13.72 -23.72
C PRO A 17 19.69 -14.16 -22.85
N LYS A 18 19.98 -13.39 -21.79
CA LYS A 18 20.94 -13.80 -20.76
C LYS A 18 20.43 -14.99 -19.94
N GLN A 19 19.12 -15.11 -19.79
CA GLN A 19 18.46 -16.19 -19.08
C GLN A 19 17.15 -16.57 -19.78
N THR A 20 16.87 -17.87 -19.84
CA THR A 20 15.61 -18.40 -20.36
C THR A 20 14.91 -19.20 -19.28
N VAL A 21 13.65 -18.86 -19.00
CA VAL A 21 12.77 -19.61 -18.09
C VAL A 21 11.71 -20.29 -18.93
N SER A 22 11.60 -21.61 -18.86
CA SER A 22 10.57 -22.39 -19.57
C SER A 22 9.52 -22.90 -18.56
N ARG A 23 8.25 -22.56 -18.82
CA ARG A 23 7.09 -22.97 -18.00
C ARG A 23 5.95 -23.37 -18.95
N PRO A 24 6.04 -24.52 -19.65
CA PRO A 24 5.08 -24.89 -20.70
C PRO A 24 3.65 -25.09 -20.19
N GLU A 25 3.51 -25.49 -18.92
CA GLU A 25 2.21 -25.73 -18.27
C GLU A 25 1.69 -24.52 -17.47
N SER A 26 2.25 -23.34 -17.73
CA SER A 26 1.89 -22.13 -16.99
C SER A 26 1.41 -21.02 -17.92
N ILE A 27 0.52 -20.17 -17.40
CA ILE A 27 0.10 -18.92 -18.04
C ILE A 27 0.82 -17.77 -17.33
N LEU A 28 1.46 -16.90 -18.12
CA LEU A 28 2.04 -15.67 -17.61
C LEU A 28 0.99 -14.57 -17.63
N LEU A 29 0.69 -14.02 -16.44
CA LEU A 29 -0.23 -12.90 -16.26
C LEU A 29 0.52 -11.68 -15.76
N PRO A 30 0.00 -10.45 -15.99
CA PRO A 30 0.42 -9.30 -15.23
C PRO A 30 0.22 -9.56 -13.72
N GLY A 31 1.07 -8.95 -12.88
CA GLY A 31 0.87 -9.01 -11.43
C GLY A 31 -0.47 -8.39 -11.03
N LEU A 32 -1.08 -8.95 -10.00
CA LEU A 32 -2.34 -8.43 -9.46
C LEU A 32 -2.13 -7.04 -8.86
N VAL A 33 -3.21 -6.25 -8.85
CA VAL A 33 -3.27 -4.93 -8.20
C VAL A 33 -4.27 -5.02 -7.06
N ASN A 34 -3.80 -4.71 -5.83
CA ASN A 34 -4.69 -4.51 -4.69
C ASN A 34 -5.16 -3.06 -4.69
N ALA A 35 -6.40 -2.83 -5.13
CA ALA A 35 -6.94 -1.49 -5.35
C ALA A 35 -7.33 -0.75 -4.06
N HIS A 36 -7.40 -1.42 -2.91
CA HIS A 36 -7.68 -0.82 -1.60
C HIS A 36 -7.10 -1.69 -0.49
N THR A 37 -6.25 -1.10 0.37
CA THR A 37 -5.66 -1.82 1.48
C THR A 37 -5.26 -0.87 2.63
N HIS A 38 -5.13 -1.46 3.83
CA HIS A 38 -4.56 -0.88 5.03
C HIS A 38 -3.42 -1.79 5.50
N ASN A 39 -2.33 -1.80 4.77
CA ASN A 39 -1.25 -2.78 4.90
C ASN A 39 -0.72 -2.98 6.33
N PRO A 40 -0.48 -1.94 7.14
CA PRO A 40 -0.01 -2.12 8.52
C PRO A 40 -0.96 -2.91 9.41
N MET A 41 -2.28 -2.91 9.11
CA MET A 41 -3.27 -3.71 9.82
C MET A 41 -3.09 -5.22 9.65
N THR A 42 -2.20 -5.68 8.79
CA THR A 42 -1.79 -7.08 8.73
C THR A 42 -1.32 -7.60 10.10
N LEU A 43 -0.75 -6.74 10.94
CA LEU A 43 -0.36 -7.05 12.31
C LEU A 43 -1.55 -7.19 13.28
N LEU A 44 -2.73 -6.72 12.90
CA LEU A 44 -3.97 -6.81 13.69
C LEU A 44 -4.87 -7.97 13.27
N ARG A 45 -4.41 -8.84 12.39
CA ARG A 45 -5.21 -9.98 11.89
C ARG A 45 -5.68 -10.85 13.04
N GLY A 46 -7.00 -11.08 13.13
CA GLY A 46 -7.63 -11.88 14.19
C GLY A 46 -7.81 -11.18 15.54
N VAL A 47 -7.57 -9.86 15.61
CA VAL A 47 -7.77 -9.11 16.87
C VAL A 47 -9.24 -9.09 17.28
N ALA A 48 -10.16 -8.99 16.35
CA ALA A 48 -11.60 -9.06 16.62
C ALA A 48 -12.34 -9.47 15.35
N ASP A 49 -12.92 -10.65 15.34
CA ASP A 49 -13.67 -11.20 14.23
C ASP A 49 -15.17 -11.18 14.50
N ASP A 50 -15.99 -11.24 13.43
CA ASP A 50 -17.45 -11.44 13.47
C ASP A 50 -18.24 -10.35 14.21
N LEU A 51 -17.77 -9.10 14.19
CA LEU A 51 -18.43 -7.96 14.80
C LEU A 51 -19.01 -6.99 13.76
N PRO A 52 -20.10 -6.28 14.07
CA PRO A 52 -20.54 -5.13 13.29
C PRO A 52 -19.45 -4.05 13.22
N LEU A 53 -19.43 -3.27 12.11
CA LEU A 53 -18.36 -2.31 11.83
C LEU A 53 -18.08 -1.34 12.99
N MET A 54 -19.09 -0.69 13.52
CA MET A 54 -18.87 0.34 14.56
C MET A 54 -18.35 -0.25 15.87
N PRO A 55 -18.94 -1.31 16.47
CA PRO A 55 -18.35 -1.99 17.62
C PRO A 55 -16.92 -2.49 17.34
N TRP A 56 -16.67 -3.07 16.16
CA TRP A 56 -15.33 -3.51 15.77
C TRP A 56 -14.33 -2.36 15.79
N LEU A 57 -14.67 -1.20 15.21
CA LEU A 57 -13.80 -0.03 15.20
C LEU A 57 -13.62 0.55 16.61
N THR A 58 -14.73 0.89 17.31
CA THR A 58 -14.69 1.71 18.53
C THR A 58 -14.21 0.95 19.76
N GLU A 59 -14.49 -0.36 19.83
CA GLU A 59 -14.21 -1.17 21.02
C GLU A 59 -12.93 -1.99 20.89
N HIS A 60 -12.47 -2.25 19.65
CA HIS A 60 -11.33 -3.13 19.41
C HIS A 60 -10.21 -2.46 18.61
N ILE A 61 -10.48 -1.97 17.39
CA ILE A 61 -9.41 -1.53 16.50
C ILE A 61 -8.82 -0.19 16.95
N TRP A 62 -9.63 0.85 17.12
CA TRP A 62 -9.12 2.17 17.52
C TRP A 62 -8.38 2.17 18.86
N PRO A 63 -8.82 1.45 19.91
CA PRO A 63 -8.04 1.32 21.15
C PRO A 63 -6.67 0.65 20.93
N VAL A 64 -6.59 -0.38 20.10
CA VAL A 64 -5.33 -1.04 19.80
C VAL A 64 -4.44 -0.13 18.95
N GLU A 65 -4.98 0.48 17.90
CA GLU A 65 -4.23 1.46 17.08
C GLU A 65 -3.68 2.60 17.94
N ALA A 66 -4.48 3.17 18.85
CA ALA A 66 -4.02 4.22 19.76
C ALA A 66 -2.86 3.78 20.66
N ALA A 67 -2.77 2.49 20.99
CA ALA A 67 -1.73 1.93 21.85
C ALA A 67 -0.43 1.59 21.09
N VAL A 68 -0.53 1.14 19.82
CA VAL A 68 0.62 0.57 19.09
C VAL A 68 1.10 1.43 17.92
N MET A 69 0.28 2.38 17.46
CA MET A 69 0.55 3.18 16.28
C MET A 69 1.85 3.97 16.42
N SER A 70 2.80 3.64 15.57
CA SER A 70 4.13 4.28 15.54
C SER A 70 4.77 4.09 14.17
N PRO A 71 5.79 4.90 13.80
CA PRO A 71 6.55 4.67 12.58
C PRO A 71 7.09 3.24 12.45
N ALA A 72 7.55 2.63 13.54
CA ALA A 72 8.06 1.26 13.54
C ALA A 72 6.94 0.25 13.22
N TYR A 73 5.78 0.35 13.90
CA TYR A 73 4.61 -0.48 13.62
C TYR A 73 4.18 -0.41 12.15
N ILE A 74 4.14 0.80 11.59
CA ILE A 74 3.77 1.01 10.18
C ILE A 74 4.78 0.37 9.23
N ALA A 75 6.07 0.51 9.51
CA ALA A 75 7.11 -0.11 8.70
C ALA A 75 7.06 -1.64 8.74
N ASP A 76 6.97 -2.23 9.92
CA ASP A 76 6.94 -3.68 10.12
C ASP A 76 5.70 -4.31 9.48
N GLY A 77 4.52 -3.73 9.72
CA GLY A 77 3.28 -4.20 9.11
C GLY A 77 3.25 -4.04 7.59
N GLY A 78 3.80 -2.93 7.10
CA GLY A 78 3.97 -2.69 5.67
C GLY A 78 4.90 -3.71 5.00
N GLU A 79 6.04 -4.05 5.64
CA GLU A 79 6.96 -5.08 5.14
C GLU A 79 6.30 -6.47 5.08
N LEU A 80 5.59 -6.86 6.14
CA LEU A 80 4.86 -8.13 6.18
C LEU A 80 3.81 -8.20 5.07
N ALA A 81 3.02 -7.15 4.92
CA ALA A 81 1.99 -7.08 3.88
C ALA A 81 2.57 -7.17 2.46
N VAL A 82 3.69 -6.47 2.19
CA VAL A 82 4.39 -6.56 0.90
C VAL A 82 4.87 -7.98 0.64
N ALA A 83 5.45 -8.64 1.64
CA ALA A 83 5.91 -10.02 1.50
C ALA A 83 4.75 -10.97 1.17
N GLU A 84 3.61 -10.85 1.84
CA GLU A 84 2.40 -11.63 1.57
C GLU A 84 1.82 -11.32 0.19
N MET A 85 1.71 -10.05 -0.18
CA MET A 85 1.22 -9.64 -1.50
C MET A 85 2.08 -10.21 -2.63
N LEU A 86 3.40 -10.10 -2.55
CA LEU A 86 4.31 -10.66 -3.56
C LEU A 86 4.19 -12.17 -3.66
N ARG A 87 4.07 -12.87 -2.54
CA ARG A 87 3.83 -14.34 -2.53
C ARG A 87 2.48 -14.71 -3.14
N GLY A 88 1.47 -13.86 -3.01
CA GLY A 88 0.15 -14.00 -3.62
C GLY A 88 0.05 -13.53 -5.07
N GLY A 89 1.14 -12.97 -5.63
CA GLY A 89 1.17 -12.47 -7.02
C GLY A 89 0.70 -11.02 -7.18
N THR A 90 0.44 -10.31 -6.10
CA THR A 90 0.14 -8.85 -6.12
C THR A 90 1.43 -8.07 -6.23
N THR A 91 1.50 -7.15 -7.19
CA THR A 91 2.71 -6.37 -7.50
C THR A 91 2.54 -4.87 -7.40
N CYS A 92 1.34 -4.43 -7.04
CA CYS A 92 0.99 -3.03 -6.82
C CYS A 92 -0.16 -2.94 -5.82
N CYS A 93 -0.15 -1.92 -4.96
CA CYS A 93 -1.29 -1.62 -4.09
C CYS A 93 -1.67 -0.14 -4.12
N ASN A 94 -2.93 0.12 -3.75
CA ASN A 94 -3.42 1.45 -3.37
C ASN A 94 -3.67 1.45 -1.87
N GLU A 95 -2.75 2.06 -1.13
CA GLU A 95 -2.70 2.08 0.32
C GLU A 95 -3.40 3.33 0.88
N ASN A 96 -4.13 3.17 1.95
CA ASN A 96 -4.72 4.28 2.69
C ASN A 96 -4.63 4.01 4.20
N TYR A 97 -3.61 4.56 4.86
CA TYR A 97 -3.42 4.42 6.30
C TYR A 97 -2.57 5.56 6.86
N PHE A 98 -2.32 5.57 8.17
CA PHE A 98 -1.51 6.59 8.84
C PHE A 98 -0.02 6.51 8.47
N PHE A 99 0.74 7.58 8.71
CA PHE A 99 2.16 7.69 8.39
C PHE A 99 2.50 7.35 6.93
N PRO A 100 1.88 8.04 5.95
CA PRO A 100 2.13 7.80 4.53
C PRO A 100 3.59 7.99 4.12
N ASP A 101 4.34 8.84 4.82
CA ASP A 101 5.79 9.03 4.68
C ASP A 101 6.57 7.75 4.98
N VAL A 102 6.26 7.07 6.09
CA VAL A 102 6.88 5.81 6.48
C VAL A 102 6.49 4.69 5.51
N GLN A 103 5.22 4.63 5.09
CA GLN A 103 4.75 3.67 4.11
C GLN A 103 5.46 3.83 2.77
N ALA A 104 5.55 5.05 2.25
CA ALA A 104 6.24 5.36 1.00
C ALA A 104 7.71 4.93 1.04
N ALA A 105 8.41 5.24 2.15
CA ALA A 105 9.80 4.81 2.37
C ALA A 105 9.93 3.29 2.42
N THR A 106 8.98 2.60 3.07
CA THR A 106 8.96 1.15 3.19
C THR A 106 8.76 0.48 1.83
N TYR A 107 7.76 0.91 1.05
CA TYR A 107 7.51 0.34 -0.29
C TYR A 107 8.66 0.59 -1.25
N ARG A 108 9.24 1.78 -1.22
CA ARG A 108 10.44 2.09 -2.01
C ARG A 108 11.62 1.17 -1.64
N ARG A 109 11.90 0.98 -0.35
CA ARG A 109 12.97 0.10 0.14
C ARG A 109 12.74 -1.36 -0.27
N MET A 110 11.49 -1.83 -0.21
CA MET A 110 11.09 -3.18 -0.62
C MET A 110 11.06 -3.37 -2.15
N GLY A 111 11.22 -2.32 -2.94
CA GLY A 111 11.09 -2.37 -4.39
C GLY A 111 9.66 -2.64 -4.86
N PHE A 112 8.66 -2.33 -4.04
CA PHE A 112 7.25 -2.58 -4.30
C PHE A 112 6.56 -1.34 -4.87
N ARG A 113 5.68 -1.55 -5.84
CA ARG A 113 4.92 -0.45 -6.44
C ARG A 113 3.70 -0.13 -5.60
N ALA A 114 3.51 1.15 -5.27
CA ALA A 114 2.36 1.59 -4.49
C ALA A 114 1.86 2.98 -4.93
N VAL A 115 0.55 3.17 -4.82
CA VAL A 115 -0.06 4.48 -4.64
C VAL A 115 -0.29 4.63 -3.14
N VAL A 116 0.32 5.64 -2.53
CA VAL A 116 0.17 5.92 -1.11
C VAL A 116 -0.86 7.02 -0.94
N GLY A 117 -1.97 6.68 -0.29
CA GLY A 117 -3.02 7.62 0.08
C GLY A 117 -2.51 8.60 1.14
N LEU A 118 -2.72 9.87 0.89
CA LEU A 118 -2.47 10.94 1.85
C LEU A 118 -3.77 11.10 2.65
N PRO A 119 -3.83 10.55 3.88
CA PRO A 119 -5.08 10.51 4.63
C PRO A 119 -5.52 11.92 4.99
N PHE A 120 -6.82 12.16 4.91
CA PHE A 120 -7.46 13.36 5.40
C PHE A 120 -8.61 12.94 6.33
N ILE A 121 -8.54 13.38 7.59
CA ILE A 121 -9.49 13.04 8.64
C ILE A 121 -9.68 14.28 9.51
N GLU A 122 -10.89 14.54 10.01
CA GLU A 122 -11.21 15.75 10.81
C GLU A 122 -10.95 15.61 12.30
N PHE A 123 -10.37 14.50 12.74
CA PHE A 123 -9.98 14.33 14.13
C PHE A 123 -8.51 13.94 14.27
N PRO A 124 -7.91 14.19 15.44
CA PRO A 124 -6.49 13.90 15.68
C PRO A 124 -6.16 12.42 15.57
N SER A 125 -4.94 12.13 15.05
CA SER A 125 -4.33 10.81 15.09
C SER A 125 -2.89 10.90 15.59
N ALA A 126 -2.22 9.76 15.66
CA ALA A 126 -0.79 9.73 15.97
C ALA A 126 0.09 10.41 14.91
N TRP A 127 -0.43 10.61 13.68
CA TRP A 127 0.30 11.24 12.59
C TRP A 127 0.06 12.75 12.47
N ALA A 128 -1.17 13.22 12.69
CA ALA A 128 -1.52 14.64 12.58
C ALA A 128 -2.61 15.03 13.60
N ALA A 129 -2.53 16.23 14.14
CA ALA A 129 -3.41 16.73 15.19
C ALA A 129 -4.61 17.55 14.65
N SER A 130 -4.60 17.93 13.36
CA SER A 130 -5.65 18.74 12.75
C SER A 130 -5.76 18.51 11.25
N PRO A 131 -6.90 18.84 10.61
CA PRO A 131 -7.07 18.79 9.16
C PRO A 131 -5.98 19.55 8.39
N ALA A 132 -5.60 20.73 8.84
CA ALA A 132 -4.52 21.51 8.23
C ALA A 132 -3.19 20.77 8.27
N GLU A 133 -2.86 20.15 9.42
CA GLU A 133 -1.63 19.38 9.56
C GLU A 133 -1.62 18.12 8.68
N TYR A 134 -2.76 17.44 8.53
CA TYR A 134 -2.90 16.34 7.58
C TYR A 134 -2.58 16.79 6.14
N PHE A 135 -3.09 17.95 5.77
CA PHE A 135 -2.90 18.49 4.44
C PHE A 135 -1.43 18.90 4.20
N ASP A 136 -0.85 19.65 5.12
CA ASP A 136 0.54 20.13 5.02
C ASP A 136 1.54 18.97 4.96
N LYS A 137 1.43 18.01 5.89
CA LYS A 137 2.26 16.81 5.89
C LYS A 137 2.03 15.94 4.65
N GLY A 138 0.78 15.83 4.20
CA GLY A 138 0.45 15.12 2.98
C GLY A 138 1.12 15.72 1.75
N LEU A 139 1.09 17.03 1.59
CA LEU A 139 1.79 17.73 0.51
C LEU A 139 3.30 17.53 0.57
N GLU A 140 3.90 17.54 1.75
CA GLU A 140 5.33 17.24 1.91
C GLU A 140 5.67 15.82 1.41
N VAL A 141 4.87 14.82 1.78
CA VAL A 141 5.04 13.45 1.28
C VAL A 141 4.88 13.39 -0.24
N HIS A 142 3.82 14.03 -0.78
CA HIS A 142 3.63 14.12 -2.23
C HIS A 142 4.86 14.71 -2.94
N ASP A 143 5.40 15.82 -2.46
CA ASP A 143 6.54 16.49 -3.08
C ASP A 143 7.82 15.65 -3.02
N ASN A 144 8.02 14.91 -1.94
CA ASN A 144 9.15 14.00 -1.77
C ASN A 144 9.10 12.82 -2.76
N TYR A 145 7.91 12.34 -3.13
CA TYR A 145 7.74 11.16 -3.97
C TYR A 145 7.20 11.42 -5.38
N ARG A 146 6.88 12.66 -5.77
CA ARG A 146 6.27 13.00 -7.07
C ARG A 146 7.05 12.55 -8.31
N ARG A 147 8.32 12.20 -8.18
CA ARG A 147 9.19 11.68 -9.25
C ARG A 147 9.72 10.27 -8.97
N ASP A 148 9.24 9.63 -7.92
CA ASP A 148 9.69 8.27 -7.60
C ASP A 148 9.11 7.28 -8.64
N PRO A 149 9.90 6.33 -9.14
CA PRO A 149 9.44 5.39 -10.18
C PRO A 149 8.54 4.26 -9.65
N LEU A 150 8.48 4.06 -8.33
CA LEU A 150 7.72 2.99 -7.70
C LEU A 150 6.55 3.50 -6.87
N VAL A 151 6.73 4.64 -6.20
CA VAL A 151 5.75 5.21 -5.30
C VAL A 151 5.14 6.47 -5.92
N SER A 152 3.83 6.54 -5.92
CA SER A 152 3.04 7.74 -6.22
C SER A 152 2.09 8.03 -5.06
N CYS A 153 1.55 9.24 -5.00
CA CYS A 153 0.60 9.64 -3.96
C CYS A 153 -0.75 9.99 -4.55
N SER A 154 -1.81 9.83 -3.76
CA SER A 154 -3.15 10.33 -4.04
C SER A 154 -3.75 10.93 -2.78
N PHE A 155 -4.60 11.95 -2.90
CA PHE A 155 -5.43 12.36 -1.76
C PHE A 155 -6.40 11.24 -1.40
N ALA A 156 -6.55 11.01 -0.11
CA ALA A 156 -7.38 9.95 0.44
C ALA A 156 -8.26 10.48 1.58
N PRO A 157 -9.32 11.27 1.29
CA PRO A 157 -10.36 11.55 2.26
C PRO A 157 -10.93 10.23 2.77
N HIS A 158 -10.90 10.01 4.10
CA HIS A 158 -11.03 8.65 4.63
C HIS A 158 -12.43 8.05 4.42
N ALA A 159 -13.45 8.74 4.90
CA ALA A 159 -14.82 8.24 4.80
C ALA A 159 -15.85 9.36 5.04
N PRO A 160 -17.11 9.19 4.57
CA PRO A 160 -18.17 10.20 4.80
C PRO A 160 -18.50 10.48 6.26
N TYR A 161 -18.12 9.61 7.18
CA TYR A 161 -18.32 9.77 8.62
C TYR A 161 -17.09 10.31 9.36
N THR A 162 -16.01 10.61 8.64
CA THR A 162 -14.75 11.15 9.18
C THR A 162 -14.28 12.42 8.51
N VAL A 163 -14.98 12.84 7.44
CA VAL A 163 -14.70 14.04 6.65
C VAL A 163 -16.04 14.73 6.35
N SER A 164 -16.10 16.04 6.57
CA SER A 164 -17.30 16.85 6.25
C SER A 164 -17.27 17.32 4.79
N ASP A 165 -18.36 17.98 4.37
CA ASP A 165 -18.49 18.63 3.06
C ASP A 165 -17.82 20.01 3.04
N GLU A 166 -17.30 20.52 4.14
CA GLU A 166 -16.59 21.79 4.27
C GLU A 166 -15.07 21.58 4.11
#